data_615d5295afe68efda53c24242594eacd
#
_entry.id   615d5295afe68efda53c24242594eacd
#
_cell.length_a   1.000
_cell.length_b   1.000
_cell.length_c   1.000
_cell.angle_alpha   90.00
_cell.angle_beta   90.00
_cell.angle_gamma   90.00
#
_symmetry.space_group_name_H-M   'P 1'
#
loop_
_entity.id
_entity.type
_entity.pdbx_description
1 polymer ?
#
loop_
_entity_poly.entity_id
_entity_poly.type
_entity_poly.pdbx_seq_one_letter_code
_entity_poly.pdbx_strand_id
1 'polypeptide(L)'
;MRGSSLILLSLQFVSAWAAAAPRLKVLCMHGYSQNGAVLRDRSGGFRKPFKKSRFEMSYPDGLFGCTKDGEDQEEADADLKRRAWWRGHSGQQTYVGWDESHAAMCELWERERFDGVIGFSQGAAAAAMLCAELKPRFGIFVAGFVPNDRAAAAALLSGVDASVPTLHVIGTADSLVTPERSMALADLFDGRTVLTHPGGHMIPSAAHVRGQVASFVEAALLECQQPEAECTVRL
;
A
#
# COMPACT_ATOMS: atom_id res chain seq x y z
N MET A 1 -34.33 -61.00 -31.77
CA MET A 1 -33.05 -60.86 -31.05
C MET A 1 -32.48 -59.57 -31.49
N ARG A 2 -32.61 -58.57 -30.66
CA ARG A 2 -32.04 -57.22 -30.90
C ARG A 2 -31.06 -56.91 -29.77
N GLY A 3 -29.78 -56.89 -30.12
CA GLY A 3 -28.71 -56.60 -29.20
C GLY A 3 -28.67 -55.09 -28.89
N SER A 4 -28.80 -54.75 -27.64
CA SER A 4 -28.61 -53.40 -27.15
C SER A 4 -27.12 -53.16 -26.90
N SER A 5 -26.49 -52.32 -27.73
CA SER A 5 -25.14 -51.80 -27.50
C SER A 5 -25.19 -50.76 -26.43
N LEU A 6 -24.64 -51.06 -25.28
CA LEU A 6 -24.32 -50.08 -24.22
C LEU A 6 -23.10 -49.29 -24.66
N ILE A 7 -23.31 -48.02 -24.97
CA ILE A 7 -22.23 -47.03 -25.16
C ILE A 7 -21.77 -46.62 -23.78
N LEU A 8 -20.64 -47.15 -23.33
CA LEU A 8 -19.92 -46.59 -22.17
C LEU A 8 -19.30 -45.26 -22.57
N LEU A 9 -19.95 -44.19 -22.18
CA LEU A 9 -19.32 -42.84 -22.16
C LEU A 9 -18.26 -42.83 -21.05
N SER A 10 -17.01 -42.99 -21.45
CA SER A 10 -15.87 -42.71 -20.59
C SER A 10 -15.86 -41.21 -20.23
N LEU A 11 -16.30 -40.89 -19.02
CA LEU A 11 -16.02 -39.60 -18.38
C LEU A 11 -14.49 -39.51 -18.19
N GLN A 12 -13.81 -38.97 -19.18
CA GLN A 12 -12.45 -38.50 -19.00
C GLN A 12 -12.51 -37.34 -18.02
N PHE A 13 -12.10 -37.61 -16.81
CA PHE A 13 -11.74 -36.60 -15.85
C PHE A 13 -10.62 -35.75 -16.45
N VAL A 14 -10.98 -34.62 -17.03
CA VAL A 14 -10.05 -33.55 -17.24
C VAL A 14 -9.74 -33.03 -15.83
N SER A 15 -8.68 -33.55 -15.22
CA SER A 15 -8.05 -32.95 -14.09
C SER A 15 -7.45 -31.62 -14.59
N ALA A 16 -8.28 -30.60 -14.65
CA ALA A 16 -7.79 -29.25 -14.77
C ALA A 16 -6.87 -29.07 -13.57
N TRP A 17 -5.58 -29.09 -13.84
CA TRP A 17 -4.57 -28.65 -12.89
C TRP A 17 -4.94 -27.23 -12.54
N ALA A 18 -5.63 -27.06 -11.41
CA ALA A 18 -5.96 -25.77 -10.87
C ALA A 18 -4.63 -25.12 -10.48
N ALA A 19 -4.04 -24.41 -11.42
CA ALA A 19 -2.93 -23.53 -11.10
C ALA A 19 -3.42 -22.65 -9.94
N ALA A 20 -2.71 -22.67 -8.82
CA ALA A 20 -3.04 -21.81 -7.70
C ALA A 20 -3.16 -20.38 -8.23
N ALA A 21 -4.26 -19.70 -7.90
CA ALA A 21 -4.44 -18.31 -8.32
C ALA A 21 -3.19 -17.50 -8.00
N PRO A 22 -2.72 -16.62 -8.90
CA PRO A 22 -1.52 -15.85 -8.67
C PRO A 22 -1.68 -15.04 -7.37
N ARG A 23 -0.60 -14.98 -6.59
CA ARG A 23 -0.60 -14.21 -5.35
C ARG A 23 -0.70 -12.73 -5.66
N LEU A 24 -1.47 -12.01 -4.85
CA LEU A 24 -1.58 -10.56 -4.93
C LEU A 24 -0.27 -9.93 -4.44
N LYS A 25 0.28 -9.02 -5.21
CA LYS A 25 1.53 -8.34 -4.89
C LYS A 25 1.26 -7.03 -4.18
N VAL A 26 1.97 -6.77 -3.09
CA VAL A 26 1.80 -5.58 -2.27
C VAL A 26 3.13 -4.86 -2.10
N LEU A 27 3.19 -3.60 -2.52
CA LEU A 27 4.32 -2.71 -2.30
C LEU A 27 4.26 -2.15 -0.88
N CYS A 28 5.36 -2.27 -0.12
CA CYS A 28 5.45 -1.82 1.27
C CYS A 28 6.55 -0.77 1.42
N MET A 29 6.17 0.47 1.75
CA MET A 29 7.06 1.63 1.81
C MET A 29 7.37 2.02 3.26
N HIS A 30 8.64 2.03 3.63
CA HIS A 30 9.12 2.29 4.98
C HIS A 30 9.09 3.78 5.36
N GLY A 31 9.12 4.08 6.66
CA GLY A 31 9.21 5.45 7.16
C GLY A 31 10.61 6.03 7.01
N TYR A 32 10.73 7.35 7.23
CA TYR A 32 12.00 8.06 7.26
C TYR A 32 12.98 7.40 8.24
N SER A 33 14.26 7.36 7.88
CA SER A 33 15.33 6.75 8.69
C SER A 33 15.11 5.25 8.99
N GLN A 34 14.33 4.57 8.17
CA GLN A 34 14.16 3.12 8.16
C GLN A 34 14.70 2.54 6.86
N ASN A 35 14.45 1.25 6.62
CA ASN A 35 14.63 0.56 5.36
C ASN A 35 13.58 -0.55 5.24
N GLY A 36 13.54 -1.25 4.12
CA GLY A 36 12.57 -2.32 3.88
C GLY A 36 12.65 -3.45 4.91
N ALA A 37 13.84 -3.85 5.34
CA ALA A 37 14.03 -4.89 6.37
C ALA A 37 13.44 -4.44 7.71
N VAL A 38 13.69 -3.20 8.13
CA VAL A 38 13.14 -2.62 9.37
C VAL A 38 11.60 -2.55 9.31
N LEU A 39 11.03 -2.10 8.20
CA LEU A 39 9.58 -2.08 8.02
C LEU A 39 8.99 -3.49 8.12
N ARG A 40 9.59 -4.44 7.41
CA ARG A 40 9.17 -5.84 7.44
C ARG A 40 9.16 -6.41 8.85
N ASP A 41 10.20 -6.15 9.65
CA ASP A 41 10.31 -6.68 11.01
C ASP A 41 9.30 -5.99 11.96
N ARG A 42 9.19 -4.66 11.90
CA ARG A 42 8.27 -3.89 12.74
C ARG A 42 6.79 -4.10 12.39
N SER A 43 6.47 -4.43 11.15
CA SER A 43 5.10 -4.73 10.71
C SER A 43 4.66 -6.18 10.95
N GLY A 44 5.50 -7.03 11.59
CA GLY A 44 5.25 -8.46 11.74
C GLY A 44 3.87 -8.82 12.32
N GLY A 45 3.40 -8.07 13.33
CA GLY A 45 2.04 -8.20 13.87
C GLY A 45 0.96 -7.70 12.93
N PHE A 46 1.13 -6.49 12.40
CA PHE A 46 0.19 -5.82 11.50
C PHE A 46 -0.07 -6.63 10.21
N ARG A 47 0.96 -7.22 9.62
CA ARG A 47 0.86 -7.97 8.36
C ARG A 47 0.31 -9.40 8.47
N LYS A 48 -0.05 -9.89 9.66
CA LYS A 48 -0.63 -11.24 9.82
C LYS A 48 -1.85 -11.53 8.92
N PRO A 49 -2.74 -10.57 8.63
CA PRO A 49 -3.83 -10.75 7.66
C PRO A 49 -3.35 -11.11 6.25
N PHE A 50 -2.16 -10.64 5.84
CA PHE A 50 -1.59 -10.88 4.51
C PHE A 50 -0.91 -12.25 4.46
N LYS A 51 -1.69 -13.32 4.36
CA LYS A 51 -1.18 -14.70 4.34
C LYS A 51 -0.30 -14.92 3.11
N LYS A 52 0.87 -15.52 3.30
CA LYS A 52 1.84 -15.81 2.22
C LYS A 52 1.29 -16.69 1.10
N SER A 53 0.27 -17.49 1.37
CA SER A 53 -0.43 -18.28 0.36
C SER A 53 -1.22 -17.43 -0.64
N ARG A 54 -1.58 -16.19 -0.27
CA ARG A 54 -2.41 -15.28 -1.07
C ARG A 54 -1.67 -14.00 -1.43
N PHE A 55 -0.71 -13.57 -0.62
CA PHE A 55 -0.01 -12.29 -0.79
C PHE A 55 1.49 -12.47 -0.92
N GLU A 56 2.08 -11.66 -1.77
CA GLU A 56 3.51 -11.43 -1.90
C GLU A 56 3.81 -9.98 -1.57
N MET A 57 4.60 -9.74 -0.52
CA MET A 57 4.90 -8.39 -0.04
C MET A 57 6.33 -8.01 -0.40
N SER A 58 6.52 -6.92 -1.11
CA SER A 58 7.81 -6.34 -1.50
C SER A 58 8.15 -5.16 -0.59
N TYR A 59 9.40 -5.08 -0.16
CA TYR A 59 9.91 -4.08 0.78
C TYR A 59 11.16 -3.40 0.20
N PRO A 60 11.03 -2.56 -0.84
CA PRO A 60 12.18 -1.85 -1.38
C PRO A 60 12.73 -0.84 -0.38
N ASP A 61 14.00 -0.51 -0.53
CA ASP A 61 14.64 0.58 0.20
C ASP A 61 14.43 1.90 -0.53
N GLY A 62 14.25 2.98 0.21
CA GLY A 62 14.28 4.34 -0.32
C GLY A 62 15.65 4.65 -0.92
N LEU A 63 15.70 5.51 -1.93
CA LEU A 63 16.93 5.77 -2.69
C LEU A 63 17.98 6.52 -1.89
N PHE A 64 17.57 7.35 -0.92
CA PHE A 64 18.46 8.26 -0.24
C PHE A 64 18.89 7.74 1.13
N GLY A 65 20.19 7.86 1.43
CA GLY A 65 20.69 7.69 2.79
C GLY A 65 20.26 8.87 3.67
N CYS A 66 20.08 8.63 4.98
CA CYS A 66 19.83 9.69 5.95
C CYS A 66 20.44 9.32 7.31
N THR A 67 20.77 10.35 8.10
CA THR A 67 21.27 10.19 9.47
C THR A 67 20.12 9.96 10.46
N LYS A 68 20.46 9.57 11.68
CA LYS A 68 19.46 9.40 12.76
C LYS A 68 18.77 10.71 13.10
N ASP A 69 19.49 11.79 13.02
CA ASP A 69 19.04 13.12 13.45
C ASP A 69 18.40 13.93 12.30
N GLY A 70 18.22 13.28 11.15
CA GLY A 70 17.56 13.87 10.00
C GLY A 70 18.47 14.70 9.10
N GLU A 71 19.78 14.75 9.39
CA GLU A 71 20.74 15.38 8.49
C GLU A 71 20.93 14.52 7.24
N ASP A 72 20.81 15.15 6.08
CA ASP A 72 21.03 14.47 4.81
C ASP A 72 22.53 14.27 4.60
N GLN A 73 22.93 13.04 4.36
CA GLN A 73 24.29 12.74 3.89
C GLN A 73 24.26 12.69 2.37
N GLU A 74 25.11 13.49 1.73
CA GLU A 74 25.24 13.53 0.27
C GLU A 74 25.82 12.23 -0.29
N GLU A 75 26.60 11.51 0.49
CA GLU A 75 27.11 10.19 0.14
C GLU A 75 26.38 9.14 0.96
N ALA A 76 25.54 8.38 0.28
CA ALA A 76 24.97 7.16 0.86
C ALA A 76 26.12 6.17 1.04
N ASP A 77 26.75 6.18 2.21
CA ASP A 77 27.60 5.08 2.63
C ASP A 77 26.83 3.78 2.44
N ALA A 78 27.38 2.83 1.70
CA ALA A 78 26.69 1.58 1.36
C ALA A 78 26.26 0.79 2.62
N ASP A 79 26.80 1.15 3.78
CA ASP A 79 26.51 0.58 5.09
C ASP A 79 25.40 1.33 5.87
N LEU A 80 24.90 2.46 5.36
CA LEU A 80 23.82 3.20 6.03
C LEU A 80 22.51 2.44 5.91
N LYS A 81 22.15 1.74 6.98
CA LYS A 81 20.89 1.01 7.17
C LYS A 81 19.66 1.93 7.29
N ARG A 82 19.83 3.23 7.01
CA ARG A 82 18.79 4.25 7.15
C ARG A 82 18.54 4.90 5.81
N ARG A 83 17.29 4.85 5.37
CA ARG A 83 16.85 5.29 4.06
C ARG A 83 15.66 6.24 4.14
N ALA A 84 15.49 7.03 3.10
CA ALA A 84 14.37 7.94 2.90
C ALA A 84 13.92 7.92 1.42
N TRP A 85 12.65 8.27 1.20
CA TRP A 85 12.09 8.43 -0.14
C TRP A 85 12.40 9.79 -0.74
N TRP A 86 12.61 10.77 0.10
CA TRP A 86 13.10 12.12 -0.24
C TRP A 86 13.84 12.69 0.96
N ARG A 87 14.68 13.69 0.68
CA ARG A 87 15.34 14.49 1.68
C ARG A 87 14.51 15.73 1.97
N GLY A 88 14.49 16.18 3.20
CA GLY A 88 13.74 17.34 3.65
C GLY A 88 13.07 17.08 4.99
N HIS A 89 13.17 18.07 5.87
CA HIS A 89 12.64 17.99 7.23
C HIS A 89 11.18 18.41 7.30
N SER A 90 10.54 18.02 8.39
CA SER A 90 9.23 18.54 8.79
C SER A 90 9.25 20.07 8.80
N GLY A 91 8.49 20.71 7.90
CA GLY A 91 8.44 22.17 7.71
C GLY A 91 9.10 22.69 6.44
N GLN A 92 9.93 21.93 5.74
CA GLN A 92 10.41 22.30 4.41
C GLN A 92 9.29 22.16 3.37
N GLN A 93 9.19 23.15 2.48
CA GLN A 93 8.18 23.21 1.42
C GLN A 93 8.65 22.59 0.10
N THR A 94 9.87 22.03 0.07
CA THR A 94 10.47 21.40 -1.10
C THR A 94 11.09 20.07 -0.71
N TYR A 95 10.75 19.02 -1.43
CA TYR A 95 11.32 17.69 -1.26
C TYR A 95 12.42 17.46 -2.30
N VAL A 96 13.64 17.18 -1.84
CA VAL A 96 14.75 16.85 -2.72
C VAL A 96 14.79 15.34 -2.93
N GLY A 97 14.78 14.90 -4.19
CA GLY A 97 14.86 13.48 -4.55
C GLY A 97 13.51 12.76 -4.62
N TRP A 98 12.40 13.47 -4.46
CA TRP A 98 11.08 12.83 -4.64
C TRP A 98 10.87 12.36 -6.08
N ASP A 99 11.24 13.17 -7.07
CA ASP A 99 11.03 12.84 -8.48
C ASP A 99 11.79 11.56 -8.87
N GLU A 100 13.02 11.40 -8.36
CA GLU A 100 13.83 10.18 -8.59
C GLU A 100 13.21 8.96 -7.89
N SER A 101 12.77 9.11 -6.64
CA SER A 101 12.09 8.03 -5.92
C SER A 101 10.77 7.66 -6.59
N HIS A 102 10.02 8.65 -7.03
CA HIS A 102 8.76 8.46 -7.73
C HIS A 102 8.98 7.67 -9.03
N ALA A 103 9.90 8.12 -9.89
CA ALA A 103 10.24 7.43 -11.13
C ALA A 103 10.65 5.97 -10.88
N ALA A 104 11.54 5.73 -9.91
CA ALA A 104 11.99 4.38 -9.55
C ALA A 104 10.83 3.48 -9.05
N MET A 105 9.88 4.06 -8.30
CA MET A 105 8.71 3.30 -7.83
C MET A 105 7.71 3.03 -8.95
N CYS A 106 7.52 3.94 -9.88
CA CYS A 106 6.70 3.71 -11.08
C CYS A 106 7.31 2.61 -11.97
N GLU A 107 8.62 2.61 -12.20
CA GLU A 107 9.32 1.53 -12.91
C GLU A 107 9.17 0.17 -12.19
N LEU A 108 9.33 0.17 -10.86
CA LEU A 108 9.12 -1.02 -10.05
C LEU A 108 7.68 -1.52 -10.16
N TRP A 109 6.71 -0.61 -10.12
CA TRP A 109 5.28 -0.91 -10.26
C TRP A 109 4.96 -1.56 -11.61
N GLU A 110 5.46 -0.98 -12.71
CA GLU A 110 5.28 -1.50 -14.06
C GLU A 110 5.86 -2.90 -14.23
N ARG A 111 7.05 -3.13 -13.65
CA ARG A 111 7.74 -4.42 -13.71
C ARG A 111 7.04 -5.49 -12.90
N GLU A 112 6.67 -5.17 -11.67
CA GLU A 112 6.15 -6.14 -10.70
C GLU A 112 4.64 -6.30 -10.75
N ARG A 113 3.90 -5.31 -11.24
CA ARG A 113 2.43 -5.30 -11.30
C ARG A 113 1.80 -5.49 -9.92
N PHE A 114 1.97 -4.52 -9.03
CA PHE A 114 1.41 -4.58 -7.68
C PHE A 114 -0.11 -4.39 -7.70
N ASP A 115 -0.81 -5.12 -6.82
CA ASP A 115 -2.24 -5.01 -6.58
C ASP A 115 -2.58 -3.98 -5.50
N GLY A 116 -1.67 -3.74 -4.55
CA GLY A 116 -1.90 -2.81 -3.45
C GLY A 116 -0.63 -2.15 -2.95
N VAL A 117 -0.80 -1.08 -2.18
CA VAL A 117 0.30 -0.36 -1.57
C VAL A 117 0.06 -0.16 -0.08
N ILE A 118 1.11 -0.32 0.73
CA ILE A 118 1.11 -0.07 2.18
C ILE A 118 2.27 0.85 2.50
N GLY A 119 2.04 1.90 3.28
CA GLY A 119 3.10 2.79 3.72
C GLY A 119 3.05 3.11 5.21
N PHE A 120 4.20 3.46 5.78
CA PHE A 120 4.33 3.98 7.13
C PHE A 120 5.01 5.35 7.13
N SER A 121 4.45 6.35 7.80
CA SER A 121 5.03 7.69 7.98
C SER A 121 5.39 8.35 6.63
N GLN A 122 6.64 8.70 6.36
CA GLN A 122 7.09 9.20 5.06
C GLN A 122 6.69 8.23 3.92
N GLY A 123 6.86 6.92 4.13
CA GLY A 123 6.41 5.92 3.17
C GLY A 123 4.90 5.86 2.99
N ALA A 124 4.10 6.29 4.00
CA ALA A 124 2.65 6.39 3.83
C ALA A 124 2.26 7.60 2.97
N ALA A 125 2.96 8.73 3.12
CA ALA A 125 2.77 9.88 2.23
C ALA A 125 3.17 9.54 0.79
N ALA A 126 4.33 8.88 0.60
CA ALA A 126 4.77 8.38 -0.71
C ALA A 126 3.77 7.37 -1.31
N ALA A 127 3.30 6.42 -0.51
CA ALA A 127 2.30 5.44 -0.93
C ALA A 127 0.96 6.08 -1.33
N ALA A 128 0.55 7.17 -0.65
CA ALA A 128 -0.66 7.91 -1.00
C ALA A 128 -0.51 8.63 -2.35
N MET A 129 0.66 9.22 -2.62
CA MET A 129 0.95 9.83 -3.92
C MET A 129 0.95 8.81 -5.05
N LEU A 130 1.59 7.65 -4.86
CA LEU A 130 1.55 6.55 -5.83
C LEU A 130 0.13 5.99 -6.00
N CYS A 131 -0.64 5.88 -4.92
CA CYS A 131 -2.02 5.42 -4.96
C CYS A 131 -2.91 6.33 -5.81
N ALA A 132 -2.74 7.65 -5.68
CA ALA A 132 -3.48 8.64 -6.46
C ALA A 132 -3.17 8.53 -7.96
N GLU A 133 -1.95 8.21 -8.35
CA GLU A 133 -1.52 8.10 -9.74
C GLU A 133 -1.80 6.72 -10.34
N LEU A 134 -1.35 5.65 -9.65
CA LEU A 134 -1.33 4.28 -10.19
C LEU A 134 -2.62 3.49 -9.93
N LYS A 135 -3.50 4.02 -9.10
CA LYS A 135 -4.84 3.47 -8.82
C LYS A 135 -4.82 1.96 -8.50
N PRO A 136 -4.12 1.54 -7.43
CA PRO A 136 -4.10 0.14 -7.02
C PRO A 136 -5.48 -0.33 -6.58
N ARG A 137 -5.64 -1.63 -6.40
CA ARG A 137 -6.88 -2.21 -5.85
C ARG A 137 -7.16 -1.79 -4.41
N PHE A 138 -6.12 -1.40 -3.64
CA PHE A 138 -6.26 -0.80 -2.31
C PHE A 138 -4.99 -0.07 -1.86
N GLY A 139 -5.17 0.91 -0.97
CA GLY A 139 -4.08 1.60 -0.26
C GLY A 139 -4.22 1.50 1.26
N ILE A 140 -3.12 1.34 1.99
CA ILE A 140 -3.11 1.37 3.46
C ILE A 140 -2.03 2.33 3.94
N PHE A 141 -2.42 3.38 4.66
CA PHE A 141 -1.55 4.46 5.08
C PHE A 141 -1.51 4.54 6.61
N VAL A 142 -0.37 4.13 7.21
CA VAL A 142 -0.16 4.15 8.65
C VAL A 142 0.61 5.41 9.02
N ALA A 143 0.04 6.26 9.85
CA ALA A 143 0.58 7.57 10.23
C ALA A 143 1.00 8.40 8.99
N GLY A 144 0.15 8.40 7.96
CA GLY A 144 0.34 9.16 6.72
C GLY A 144 0.02 10.64 6.92
N PHE A 145 0.49 11.48 5.99
CA PHE A 145 0.25 12.92 6.02
C PHE A 145 0.24 13.49 4.59
N VAL A 146 -0.44 14.62 4.40
CA VAL A 146 -0.36 15.37 3.14
C VAL A 146 1.05 15.95 3.01
N PRO A 147 1.74 15.75 1.88
CA PRO A 147 3.07 16.33 1.66
C PRO A 147 3.12 17.83 1.94
N ASN A 148 4.21 18.30 2.57
CA ASN A 148 4.44 19.73 2.75
C ASN A 148 4.95 20.38 1.45
N ASP A 149 5.53 19.61 0.55
CA ASP A 149 5.93 20.07 -0.77
C ASP A 149 4.69 20.40 -1.61
N ARG A 150 4.68 21.62 -2.18
CA ARG A 150 3.50 22.14 -2.90
C ARG A 150 3.21 21.36 -4.18
N ALA A 151 4.24 20.98 -4.91
CA ALA A 151 4.06 20.22 -6.16
C ALA A 151 3.57 18.81 -5.87
N ALA A 152 4.18 18.13 -4.88
CA ALA A 152 3.76 16.81 -4.43
C ALA A 152 2.33 16.82 -3.87
N ALA A 153 1.96 17.82 -3.09
CA ALA A 153 0.60 17.98 -2.57
C ALA A 153 -0.41 18.24 -3.69
N ALA A 154 -0.09 19.09 -4.66
CA ALA A 154 -0.95 19.38 -5.80
C ALA A 154 -1.14 18.13 -6.69
N ALA A 155 -0.08 17.36 -6.93
CA ALA A 155 -0.14 16.11 -7.67
C ALA A 155 -1.04 15.07 -6.96
N LEU A 156 -0.88 14.93 -5.64
CA LEU A 156 -1.76 14.08 -4.83
C LEU A 156 -3.22 14.49 -4.97
N LEU A 157 -3.53 15.77 -4.75
CA LEU A 157 -4.91 16.29 -4.83
C LEU A 157 -5.56 16.08 -6.20
N SER A 158 -4.79 16.24 -7.28
CA SER A 158 -5.32 16.07 -8.65
C SER A 158 -5.49 14.61 -9.06
N GLY A 159 -4.77 13.69 -8.42
CA GLY A 159 -4.75 12.26 -8.77
C GLY A 159 -5.68 11.39 -7.92
N VAL A 160 -6.18 11.88 -6.78
CA VAL A 160 -7.06 11.10 -5.90
C VAL A 160 -8.29 10.60 -6.65
N ASP A 161 -8.52 9.31 -6.56
CA ASP A 161 -9.65 8.63 -7.18
C ASP A 161 -10.55 8.03 -6.08
N ALA A 162 -11.82 8.43 -6.08
CA ALA A 162 -12.81 7.96 -5.12
C ALA A 162 -13.07 6.44 -5.20
N SER A 163 -12.77 5.81 -6.34
CA SER A 163 -12.98 4.38 -6.55
C SER A 163 -11.93 3.49 -5.87
N VAL A 164 -10.77 4.06 -5.48
CA VAL A 164 -9.73 3.28 -4.79
C VAL A 164 -10.01 3.22 -3.29
N PRO A 165 -10.34 2.03 -2.75
CA PRO A 165 -10.52 1.89 -1.31
C PRO A 165 -9.20 2.12 -0.56
N THR A 166 -9.26 2.95 0.49
CA THR A 166 -8.09 3.27 1.32
C THR A 166 -8.36 3.07 2.80
N LEU A 167 -7.34 2.61 3.54
CA LEU A 167 -7.36 2.48 5.00
C LEU A 167 -6.32 3.40 5.61
N HIS A 168 -6.76 4.32 6.44
CA HIS A 168 -5.91 5.25 7.19
C HIS A 168 -5.81 4.81 8.64
N VAL A 169 -4.61 4.45 9.09
CA VAL A 169 -4.36 3.96 10.46
C VAL A 169 -3.68 5.05 11.25
N ILE A 170 -4.38 5.58 12.25
CA ILE A 170 -4.04 6.81 12.97
C ILE A 170 -3.80 6.53 14.46
N GLY A 171 -2.61 6.89 14.94
CA GLY A 171 -2.30 6.85 16.38
C GLY A 171 -2.82 8.09 17.10
N THR A 172 -3.72 7.93 18.09
CA THR A 172 -4.30 9.07 18.81
C THR A 172 -3.31 9.78 19.75
N ALA A 173 -2.19 9.15 20.07
CA ALA A 173 -1.08 9.73 20.83
C ALA A 173 0.16 9.99 19.95
N ASP A 174 0.02 10.05 18.62
CA ASP A 174 1.12 10.34 17.71
C ASP A 174 1.46 11.83 17.76
N SER A 175 2.68 12.13 18.24
CA SER A 175 3.20 13.51 18.34
C SER A 175 4.08 13.92 17.16
N LEU A 176 4.47 12.99 16.29
CA LEU A 176 5.27 13.27 15.08
C LEU A 176 4.38 13.57 13.88
N VAL A 177 3.44 12.66 13.61
CA VAL A 177 2.39 12.88 12.63
C VAL A 177 1.07 12.89 13.41
N THR A 178 0.64 14.10 13.80
CA THR A 178 -0.53 14.24 14.68
C THR A 178 -1.78 13.66 14.04
N PRO A 179 -2.78 13.26 14.85
CA PRO A 179 -4.05 12.74 14.33
C PRO A 179 -4.70 13.65 13.29
N GLU A 180 -4.59 14.98 13.49
CA GLU A 180 -5.14 15.98 12.56
C GLU A 180 -4.44 15.93 11.19
N ARG A 181 -3.11 15.76 11.17
CA ARG A 181 -2.34 15.63 9.92
C ARG A 181 -2.69 14.35 9.18
N SER A 182 -2.87 13.25 9.91
CA SER A 182 -3.27 11.98 9.30
C SER A 182 -4.72 12.01 8.82
N MET A 183 -5.61 12.69 9.53
CA MET A 183 -6.99 12.89 9.13
C MET A 183 -7.08 13.77 7.88
N ALA A 184 -6.26 14.83 7.80
CA ALA A 184 -6.18 15.68 6.60
C ALA A 184 -5.81 14.89 5.33
N LEU A 185 -4.93 13.87 5.45
CA LEU A 185 -4.68 12.96 4.34
C LEU A 185 -5.89 12.07 4.05
N ALA A 186 -6.53 11.52 5.08
CA ALA A 186 -7.69 10.66 4.93
C ALA A 186 -8.85 11.39 4.23
N ASP A 187 -9.06 12.66 4.56
CA ASP A 187 -10.15 13.48 4.03
C ASP A 187 -10.04 13.74 2.52
N LEU A 188 -8.88 13.48 1.92
CA LEU A 188 -8.70 13.57 0.47
C LEU A 188 -9.32 12.37 -0.27
N PHE A 189 -9.52 11.24 0.39
CA PHE A 189 -9.99 10.00 -0.24
C PHE A 189 -11.45 9.72 0.11
N ASP A 190 -12.34 9.76 -0.87
CA ASP A 190 -13.78 9.49 -0.64
C ASP A 190 -14.04 8.04 -0.21
N GLY A 191 -13.30 7.08 -0.78
CA GLY A 191 -13.36 5.64 -0.43
C GLY A 191 -12.60 5.26 0.84
N ARG A 192 -12.36 6.22 1.77
CA ARG A 192 -11.56 5.99 2.97
C ARG A 192 -12.27 5.20 4.06
N THR A 193 -11.50 4.35 4.70
CA THR A 193 -11.79 3.80 6.03
C THR A 193 -10.76 4.35 7.02
N VAL A 194 -11.20 4.81 8.18
CA VAL A 194 -10.31 5.32 9.23
C VAL A 194 -10.29 4.33 10.40
N LEU A 195 -9.09 3.97 10.83
CA LEU A 195 -8.83 3.11 11.97
C LEU A 195 -7.94 3.83 12.97
N THR A 196 -8.41 4.08 14.16
CA THR A 196 -7.62 4.70 15.23
C THR A 196 -7.07 3.67 16.21
N HIS A 197 -5.92 3.99 16.84
CA HIS A 197 -5.36 3.20 17.94
C HIS A 197 -4.74 4.12 18.99
N PRO A 198 -4.65 3.71 20.27
CA PRO A 198 -4.18 4.58 21.35
C PRO A 198 -2.67 4.81 21.38
N GLY A 199 -1.89 4.19 20.49
CA GLY A 199 -0.44 4.35 20.42
C GLY A 199 -0.01 5.64 19.75
N GLY A 200 1.30 5.93 19.84
CA GLY A 200 1.97 7.03 19.15
C GLY A 200 2.39 6.67 17.73
N HIS A 201 3.54 7.22 17.30
CA HIS A 201 4.10 7.04 15.94
C HIS A 201 4.64 5.62 15.72
N MET A 202 3.76 4.68 15.44
CA MET A 202 4.10 3.26 15.32
C MET A 202 3.11 2.50 14.43
N ILE A 203 3.53 1.33 13.96
CA ILE A 203 2.64 0.37 13.28
C ILE A 203 1.98 -0.49 14.36
N PRO A 204 0.64 -0.41 14.53
CA PRO A 204 -0.05 -1.13 15.58
C PRO A 204 -0.12 -2.64 15.30
N SER A 205 -0.06 -3.47 16.36
CA SER A 205 -0.09 -4.93 16.25
C SER A 205 -1.21 -5.60 17.05
N ALA A 206 -2.11 -4.83 17.65
CA ALA A 206 -3.21 -5.33 18.45
C ALA A 206 -4.18 -6.21 17.63
N ALA A 207 -4.86 -7.15 18.29
CA ALA A 207 -5.71 -8.13 17.62
C ALA A 207 -6.89 -7.46 16.88
N HIS A 208 -7.52 -6.46 17.49
CA HIS A 208 -8.63 -5.73 16.88
C HIS A 208 -8.20 -4.98 15.61
N VAL A 209 -7.00 -4.36 15.62
CA VAL A 209 -6.44 -3.69 14.42
C VAL A 209 -6.26 -4.70 13.28
N ARG A 210 -5.67 -5.85 13.59
CA ARG A 210 -5.48 -6.92 12.59
C ARG A 210 -6.80 -7.40 11.99
N GLY A 211 -7.84 -7.52 12.82
CA GLY A 211 -9.19 -7.88 12.36
C GLY A 211 -9.74 -6.86 11.39
N GLN A 212 -9.63 -5.57 11.70
CA GLN A 212 -10.12 -4.50 10.82
C GLN A 212 -9.32 -4.38 9.53
N VAL A 213 -7.98 -4.54 9.58
CA VAL A 213 -7.15 -4.63 8.37
C VAL A 213 -7.56 -5.81 7.49
N ALA A 214 -7.83 -6.98 8.09
CA ALA A 214 -8.29 -8.15 7.34
C ALA A 214 -9.63 -7.88 6.65
N SER A 215 -10.61 -7.33 7.39
CA SER A 215 -11.94 -7.01 6.84
C SER A 215 -11.87 -5.99 5.72
N PHE A 216 -11.03 -4.94 5.87
CA PHE A 216 -10.82 -3.94 4.84
C PHE A 216 -10.25 -4.56 3.55
N VAL A 217 -9.18 -5.35 3.66
CA VAL A 217 -8.55 -5.97 2.49
C VAL A 217 -9.51 -6.93 1.77
N GLU A 218 -10.27 -7.73 2.51
CA GLU A 218 -11.27 -8.62 1.92
C GLU A 218 -12.36 -7.83 1.17
N ALA A 219 -12.88 -6.75 1.76
CA ALA A 219 -13.88 -5.90 1.12
C ALA A 219 -13.34 -5.27 -0.17
N ALA A 220 -12.16 -4.63 -0.10
CA ALA A 220 -11.52 -4.01 -1.26
C ALA A 220 -11.28 -4.99 -2.43
N LEU A 221 -10.93 -6.24 -2.12
CA LEU A 221 -10.72 -7.24 -3.16
C LEU A 221 -12.03 -7.77 -3.76
N LEU A 222 -13.13 -7.74 -3.02
CA LEU A 222 -14.45 -8.13 -3.54
C LEU A 222 -15.03 -7.05 -4.45
N GLU A 223 -14.90 -5.78 -4.11
CA GLU A 223 -15.35 -4.65 -4.94
C GLU A 223 -14.69 -4.66 -6.32
N CYS A 224 -13.39 -4.95 -6.39
CA CYS A 224 -12.67 -5.04 -7.65
C CYS A 224 -13.04 -6.25 -8.53
N GLN A 225 -13.86 -7.19 -8.04
CA GLN A 225 -14.31 -8.36 -8.80
C GLN A 225 -15.71 -8.17 -9.44
N GLN A 226 -16.43 -7.11 -9.10
CA GLN A 226 -17.70 -6.81 -9.74
C GLN A 226 -17.41 -6.19 -11.12
N PRO A 227 -17.86 -6.82 -12.24
CA PRO A 227 -17.79 -6.17 -13.54
C PRO A 227 -18.63 -4.88 -13.47
N GLU A 228 -18.12 -3.82 -14.08
CA GLU A 228 -18.87 -2.58 -14.24
C GLU A 228 -20.29 -2.94 -14.70
N ALA A 229 -21.29 -2.61 -13.87
CA ALA A 229 -22.69 -2.82 -14.23
C ALA A 229 -22.91 -2.04 -15.52
N GLU A 230 -23.23 -2.74 -16.61
CA GLU A 230 -23.56 -2.15 -17.90
C GLU A 230 -24.52 -0.98 -17.68
N CYS A 231 -24.00 0.22 -17.90
CA CYS A 231 -24.82 1.41 -17.97
C CYS A 231 -25.69 1.27 -19.23
N THR A 232 -26.81 0.58 -19.10
CA THR A 232 -27.83 0.50 -20.16
C THR A 232 -28.41 1.89 -20.30
N VAL A 233 -27.82 2.66 -21.21
CA VAL A 233 -28.45 3.86 -21.74
C VAL A 233 -29.74 3.41 -22.45
N ARG A 234 -30.88 3.60 -21.81
CA ARG A 234 -32.17 3.53 -22.47
C ARG A 234 -32.26 4.79 -23.35
N LEU A 235 -32.17 4.55 -24.65
CA LEU A 235 -32.57 5.53 -25.69
C LEU A 235 -34.07 5.86 -25.61
#